data_f826e26c243e7ca515db158fecde45eb
#
_entry.id   f826e26c243e7ca515db158fecde45eb
#
_cell.length_a   1.000
_cell.length_b   1.000
_cell.length_c   1.000
_cell.angle_alpha   90.00
_cell.angle_beta   90.00
_cell.angle_gamma   90.00
#
_symmetry.space_group_name_H-M   'P 1'
#
loop_
_entity.id
_entity.type
_entity.pdbx_description
1 polymer ?
#
loop_
_entity_poly.entity_id
_entity_poly.type
_entity_poly.pdbx_seq_one_letter_code
_entity_poly.pdbx_strand_id
1 'polypeptide(L)'
;MKPLVLIAGATGYVGGELLKKLLDAGYTLRCLARRPEALRAKALPGLEVVEGDVLSFGSVRAAMAGVSSAFYLVHSMGSTQSFEEQDRTGAQNFANAARDAGVQRIIYLGGLGSSSDQLSTHLRSRQEVGEILRSVGVPVIEFRASVVIGSGSLSFEMIRALVERLPIMIAPRWVSVDAQPIAIAYLLAYLLAAMDHPIDATEIFEIGGSDRVSYGGLMREYARQRGLKRLVISVPFLTPRLSSLWLGLVTPLYVRVGRKLIDSIRHSTVVEDPRALTAFGIRPCGFREAISAAINADKRHLKTDSRMIRVNASRADAFAPIRQIGGASGWFYANWLWQLRGWMDKLAGGVGMSRGRHDPDSLCVGDVVDCWRVEAIEPDHFLRLVAEMKLPGRASLEFEVTGDSTGSVIRQTASFDPLGLLGRVYWYSVLPFHHFVFSGMLLGIAVRVRIKQ
;
A
#
# COMPACT_ATOMS: atom_id res chain seq x y z
N MET A 1 -13.94 18.76 -21.64
CA MET A 1 -13.86 17.52 -20.83
C MET A 1 -12.60 16.77 -21.25
N LYS A 2 -11.87 16.19 -20.31
CA LYS A 2 -10.75 15.31 -20.66
C LYS A 2 -11.27 14.08 -21.42
N PRO A 3 -10.45 13.46 -22.30
CA PRO A 3 -10.87 12.33 -23.12
C PRO A 3 -11.23 11.10 -22.26
N LEU A 4 -12.07 10.22 -22.80
CA LEU A 4 -12.44 8.95 -22.16
C LEU A 4 -11.27 7.97 -22.19
N VAL A 5 -10.95 7.40 -21.04
CA VAL A 5 -9.84 6.46 -20.86
C VAL A 5 -10.36 5.09 -20.42
N LEU A 6 -9.97 4.03 -21.11
CA LEU A 6 -10.29 2.66 -20.72
C LEU A 6 -9.18 2.07 -19.83
N ILE A 7 -9.58 1.40 -18.75
CA ILE A 7 -8.68 0.58 -17.92
C ILE A 7 -9.14 -0.87 -17.94
N ALA A 8 -8.37 -1.74 -18.58
CA ALA A 8 -8.49 -3.18 -18.40
C ALA A 8 -7.54 -3.62 -17.27
N GLY A 9 -8.08 -4.23 -16.20
CA GLY A 9 -7.32 -4.61 -15.01
C GLY A 9 -7.49 -3.68 -13.81
N ALA A 10 -8.51 -2.83 -13.78
CA ALA A 10 -8.81 -1.91 -12.68
C ALA A 10 -9.09 -2.60 -11.32
N THR A 11 -9.40 -3.90 -11.32
CA THR A 11 -9.57 -4.70 -10.10
C THR A 11 -8.23 -5.21 -9.51
N GLY A 12 -7.14 -5.12 -10.27
CA GLY A 12 -5.79 -5.44 -9.82
C GLY A 12 -5.19 -4.33 -8.94
N TYR A 13 -4.05 -4.62 -8.32
CA TYR A 13 -3.38 -3.68 -7.42
C TYR A 13 -3.01 -2.36 -8.12
N VAL A 14 -2.21 -2.44 -9.20
CA VAL A 14 -1.76 -1.24 -9.94
C VAL A 14 -2.94 -0.52 -10.58
N GLY A 15 -3.85 -1.26 -11.23
CA GLY A 15 -5.01 -0.67 -11.88
C GLY A 15 -5.96 0.02 -10.92
N GLY A 16 -6.15 -0.54 -9.71
CA GLY A 16 -6.99 0.06 -8.66
C GLY A 16 -6.41 1.35 -8.08
N GLU A 17 -5.09 1.45 -7.94
CA GLU A 17 -4.42 2.67 -7.51
C GLU A 17 -4.35 3.72 -8.63
N LEU A 18 -4.12 3.28 -9.89
CA LEU A 18 -4.11 4.16 -11.05
C LEU A 18 -5.49 4.80 -11.29
N LEU A 19 -6.57 4.03 -11.13
CA LEU A 19 -7.94 4.52 -11.27
C LEU A 19 -8.18 5.77 -10.41
N LYS A 20 -7.77 5.74 -9.14
CA LYS A 20 -7.91 6.89 -8.23
C LYS A 20 -7.14 8.10 -8.76
N LYS A 21 -5.88 7.91 -9.16
CA LYS A 21 -5.02 8.97 -9.65
C LYS A 21 -5.54 9.64 -10.93
N LEU A 22 -6.10 8.85 -11.84
CA LEU A 22 -6.69 9.37 -13.08
C LEU A 22 -7.99 10.16 -12.81
N LEU A 23 -8.86 9.69 -11.89
CA LEU A 23 -10.04 10.43 -11.46
C LEU A 23 -9.67 11.74 -10.78
N ASP A 24 -8.68 11.71 -9.84
CA ASP A 24 -8.16 12.91 -9.18
C ASP A 24 -7.57 13.91 -10.18
N ALA A 25 -6.99 13.42 -11.27
CA ALA A 25 -6.50 14.23 -12.38
C ALA A 25 -7.63 14.72 -13.34
N GLY A 26 -8.88 14.36 -13.09
CA GLY A 26 -10.06 14.82 -13.83
C GLY A 26 -10.33 14.09 -15.14
N TYR A 27 -9.82 12.87 -15.34
CA TYR A 27 -10.16 12.03 -16.48
C TYR A 27 -11.52 11.35 -16.28
N THR A 28 -12.26 11.15 -17.37
CA THR A 28 -13.42 10.26 -17.39
C THR A 28 -12.93 8.85 -17.68
N LEU A 29 -13.32 7.89 -16.86
CA LEU A 29 -12.80 6.52 -16.93
C LEU A 29 -13.90 5.52 -17.27
N ARG A 30 -13.54 4.55 -18.09
CA ARG A 30 -14.28 3.32 -18.28
C ARG A 30 -13.42 2.13 -17.81
N CYS A 31 -13.98 1.26 -16.98
CA CYS A 31 -13.30 0.05 -16.52
C CYS A 31 -13.97 -1.19 -17.07
N LEU A 32 -13.21 -2.05 -17.72
CA LEU A 32 -13.64 -3.39 -18.13
C LEU A 32 -13.35 -4.36 -16.98
N ALA A 33 -14.38 -5.01 -16.45
CA ALA A 33 -14.24 -5.91 -15.30
C ALA A 33 -15.17 -7.13 -15.43
N ARG A 34 -14.64 -8.34 -15.14
CA ARG A 34 -15.41 -9.59 -15.08
C ARG A 34 -16.42 -9.63 -13.93
N ARG A 35 -16.13 -8.91 -12.86
CA ARG A 35 -16.96 -8.76 -11.66
C ARG A 35 -17.04 -7.29 -11.31
N PRO A 36 -18.03 -6.58 -11.88
CA PRO A 36 -18.12 -5.13 -11.78
C PRO A 36 -18.60 -4.62 -10.42
N GLU A 37 -19.19 -5.50 -9.56
CA GLU A 37 -19.90 -5.10 -8.35
C GLU A 37 -18.99 -4.31 -7.39
N ALA A 38 -17.76 -4.80 -7.20
CA ALA A 38 -16.79 -4.16 -6.30
C ALA A 38 -16.34 -2.75 -6.77
N LEU A 39 -16.37 -2.50 -8.08
CA LEU A 39 -16.07 -1.17 -8.64
C LEU A 39 -17.32 -0.29 -8.62
N ARG A 40 -18.50 -0.83 -8.99
CA ARG A 40 -19.78 -0.11 -8.95
C ARG A 40 -20.15 0.34 -7.54
N ALA A 41 -19.89 -0.50 -6.53
CA ALA A 41 -20.14 -0.16 -5.14
C ALA A 41 -19.36 1.07 -4.62
N LYS A 42 -18.29 1.48 -5.30
CA LYS A 42 -17.52 2.69 -4.93
C LYS A 42 -18.22 3.99 -5.33
N ALA A 43 -19.20 3.94 -6.23
CA ALA A 43 -19.99 5.08 -6.71
C ALA A 43 -19.16 6.34 -7.02
N LEU A 44 -18.01 6.17 -7.71
CA LEU A 44 -17.07 7.25 -7.97
C LEU A 44 -17.57 8.11 -9.16
N PRO A 45 -17.66 9.44 -9.00
CA PRO A 45 -17.98 10.34 -10.10
C PRO A 45 -16.96 10.21 -11.24
N GLY A 46 -17.42 10.21 -12.49
CA GLY A 46 -16.53 10.09 -13.66
C GLY A 46 -16.08 8.66 -13.97
N LEU A 47 -16.61 7.64 -13.27
CA LEU A 47 -16.31 6.23 -13.50
C LEU A 47 -17.50 5.49 -14.11
N GLU A 48 -17.32 4.96 -15.31
CA GLU A 48 -18.21 3.98 -15.95
C GLU A 48 -17.63 2.57 -15.76
N VAL A 49 -18.43 1.59 -15.35
CA VAL A 49 -17.99 0.20 -15.17
C VAL A 49 -18.79 -0.70 -16.12
N VAL A 50 -18.08 -1.27 -17.09
CA VAL A 50 -18.60 -2.20 -18.09
C VAL A 50 -18.24 -3.63 -17.68
N GLU A 51 -19.23 -4.51 -17.67
CA GLU A 51 -19.00 -5.93 -17.46
C GLU A 51 -18.45 -6.57 -18.74
N GLY A 52 -17.37 -7.35 -18.60
CA GLY A 52 -16.79 -8.06 -19.72
C GLY A 52 -15.45 -8.71 -19.37
N ASP A 53 -14.99 -9.56 -20.29
CA ASP A 53 -13.72 -10.28 -20.20
C ASP A 53 -12.84 -9.93 -21.40
N VAL A 54 -11.55 -9.73 -21.18
CA VAL A 54 -10.57 -9.52 -22.26
C VAL A 54 -10.47 -10.73 -23.19
N LEU A 55 -10.87 -11.92 -22.72
CA LEU A 55 -10.94 -13.12 -23.56
C LEU A 55 -12.10 -13.10 -24.54
N SER A 56 -13.08 -12.21 -24.39
CA SER A 56 -14.20 -12.01 -25.30
C SER A 56 -14.00 -10.77 -26.16
N PHE A 57 -13.71 -10.93 -27.45
CA PHE A 57 -13.52 -9.81 -28.37
C PHE A 57 -14.73 -8.87 -28.39
N GLY A 58 -15.96 -9.42 -28.38
CA GLY A 58 -17.19 -8.61 -28.37
C GLY A 58 -17.30 -7.69 -27.17
N SER A 59 -16.94 -8.16 -25.97
CA SER A 59 -16.99 -7.33 -24.76
C SER A 59 -15.89 -6.25 -24.76
N VAL A 60 -14.70 -6.58 -25.25
CA VAL A 60 -13.61 -5.60 -25.39
C VAL A 60 -13.94 -4.53 -26.40
N ARG A 61 -14.48 -4.92 -27.56
CA ARG A 61 -14.92 -3.99 -28.61
C ARG A 61 -16.00 -3.02 -28.12
N ALA A 62 -17.00 -3.53 -27.39
CA ALA A 62 -18.02 -2.68 -26.81
C ALA A 62 -17.44 -1.67 -25.79
N ALA A 63 -16.48 -2.12 -24.95
CA ALA A 63 -15.83 -1.27 -23.99
C ALA A 63 -14.92 -0.20 -24.62
N MET A 64 -14.39 -0.43 -25.83
CA MET A 64 -13.52 0.51 -26.56
C MET A 64 -14.27 1.65 -27.25
N ALA A 65 -15.59 1.61 -27.35
CA ALA A 65 -16.36 2.63 -28.07
C ALA A 65 -16.14 4.03 -27.46
N GLY A 66 -15.64 4.98 -28.28
CA GLY A 66 -15.37 6.37 -27.89
C GLY A 66 -14.15 6.57 -26.97
N VAL A 67 -13.34 5.54 -26.76
CA VAL A 67 -12.10 5.60 -25.96
C VAL A 67 -10.98 6.25 -26.77
N SER A 68 -10.27 7.21 -26.17
CA SER A 68 -9.12 7.85 -26.79
C SER A 68 -7.78 7.19 -26.36
N SER A 69 -7.69 6.74 -25.13
CA SER A 69 -6.48 6.10 -24.59
C SER A 69 -6.86 4.88 -23.75
N ALA A 70 -6.07 3.81 -23.81
CA ALA A 70 -6.40 2.57 -23.14
C ALA A 70 -5.22 1.99 -22.35
N PHE A 71 -5.45 1.63 -21.09
CA PHE A 71 -4.48 0.92 -20.24
C PHE A 71 -4.74 -0.58 -20.28
N TYR A 72 -3.70 -1.34 -20.62
CA TYR A 72 -3.71 -2.79 -20.52
C TYR A 72 -2.90 -3.24 -19.29
N LEU A 73 -3.59 -3.52 -18.17
CA LEU A 73 -2.99 -3.92 -16.90
C LEU A 73 -3.47 -5.31 -16.44
N VAL A 74 -3.96 -6.10 -17.40
CA VAL A 74 -4.45 -7.47 -17.14
C VAL A 74 -3.29 -8.44 -17.08
N HIS A 75 -3.40 -9.40 -16.14
CA HIS A 75 -2.46 -10.50 -16.00
C HIS A 75 -3.12 -11.74 -15.40
N SER A 76 -2.98 -12.89 -16.07
CA SER A 76 -3.71 -14.14 -15.77
C SER A 76 -2.98 -15.05 -14.78
N MET A 77 -2.24 -14.52 -13.78
CA MET A 77 -1.44 -15.32 -12.83
C MET A 77 -2.22 -16.36 -12.02
N GLY A 78 -3.52 -16.17 -11.84
CA GLY A 78 -4.36 -17.02 -10.98
C GLY A 78 -5.07 -18.16 -11.70
N SER A 79 -4.96 -18.30 -13.04
CA SER A 79 -5.67 -19.34 -13.79
C SER A 79 -5.02 -20.72 -13.65
N THR A 80 -5.85 -21.76 -13.70
CA THR A 80 -5.43 -23.17 -13.68
C THR A 80 -5.10 -23.70 -15.09
N GLN A 81 -5.57 -23.03 -16.13
CA GLN A 81 -5.25 -23.29 -17.54
C GLN A 81 -3.96 -22.58 -17.95
N SER A 82 -3.47 -22.83 -19.16
CA SER A 82 -2.25 -22.18 -19.67
C SER A 82 -2.46 -20.65 -19.66
N PHE A 83 -1.89 -19.97 -18.67
CA PHE A 83 -2.02 -18.52 -18.52
C PHE A 83 -1.40 -17.76 -19.70
N GLU A 84 -0.40 -18.35 -20.36
CA GLU A 84 0.24 -17.81 -21.57
C GLU A 84 -0.76 -17.67 -22.72
N GLU A 85 -1.61 -18.68 -22.95
CA GLU A 85 -2.63 -18.64 -23.98
C GLU A 85 -3.72 -17.60 -23.66
N GLN A 86 -4.12 -17.49 -22.39
CA GLN A 86 -5.08 -16.47 -21.97
C GLN A 86 -4.50 -15.05 -22.09
N ASP A 87 -3.24 -14.85 -21.70
CA ASP A 87 -2.57 -13.56 -21.83
C ASP A 87 -2.44 -13.17 -23.31
N ARG A 88 -2.09 -14.13 -24.19
CA ARG A 88 -2.01 -13.94 -25.66
C ARG A 88 -3.37 -13.58 -26.24
N THR A 89 -4.41 -14.36 -25.96
CA THR A 89 -5.78 -14.13 -26.48
C THR A 89 -6.32 -12.79 -26.00
N GLY A 90 -6.15 -12.47 -24.71
CA GLY A 90 -6.58 -11.20 -24.15
C GLY A 90 -5.88 -10.00 -24.79
N ALA A 91 -4.56 -10.09 -25.00
CA ALA A 91 -3.79 -9.05 -25.68
C ALA A 91 -4.22 -8.86 -27.13
N GLN A 92 -4.45 -9.96 -27.87
CA GLN A 92 -4.89 -9.92 -29.26
C GLN A 92 -6.27 -9.27 -29.40
N ASN A 93 -7.22 -9.66 -28.55
CA ASN A 93 -8.55 -9.07 -28.53
C ASN A 93 -8.50 -7.57 -28.22
N PHE A 94 -7.69 -7.18 -27.22
CA PHE A 94 -7.54 -5.80 -26.81
C PHE A 94 -6.91 -4.94 -27.92
N ALA A 95 -5.82 -5.42 -28.50
CA ALA A 95 -5.12 -4.72 -29.57
C ALA A 95 -6.00 -4.50 -30.80
N ASN A 96 -6.70 -5.55 -31.27
CA ASN A 96 -7.62 -5.47 -32.41
C ASN A 96 -8.79 -4.52 -32.13
N ALA A 97 -9.40 -4.60 -30.94
CA ALA A 97 -10.48 -3.71 -30.55
C ALA A 97 -10.05 -2.24 -30.45
N ALA A 98 -8.82 -2.00 -29.96
CA ALA A 98 -8.25 -0.65 -29.89
C ALA A 98 -8.03 -0.05 -31.29
N ARG A 99 -7.48 -0.85 -32.22
CA ARG A 99 -7.32 -0.44 -33.62
C ARG A 99 -8.68 -0.13 -34.26
N ASP A 100 -9.63 -1.05 -34.13
CA ASP A 100 -10.94 -0.94 -34.76
C ASP A 100 -11.78 0.26 -34.22
N ALA A 101 -11.52 0.65 -32.96
CA ALA A 101 -12.13 1.81 -32.31
C ALA A 101 -11.38 3.14 -32.55
N GLY A 102 -10.23 3.12 -33.23
CA GLY A 102 -9.39 4.30 -33.45
C GLY A 102 -8.76 4.86 -32.19
N VAL A 103 -8.42 4.01 -31.22
CA VAL A 103 -7.70 4.41 -29.98
C VAL A 103 -6.36 5.03 -30.36
N GLN A 104 -6.07 6.20 -29.78
CA GLN A 104 -4.86 6.96 -30.13
C GLN A 104 -3.59 6.41 -29.50
N ARG A 105 -3.70 5.78 -28.30
CA ARG A 105 -2.57 5.15 -27.62
C ARG A 105 -3.00 4.01 -26.71
N ILE A 106 -2.13 3.02 -26.61
CA ILE A 106 -2.21 1.96 -25.58
C ILE A 106 -1.05 2.16 -24.61
N ILE A 107 -1.34 2.09 -23.30
CA ILE A 107 -0.33 2.12 -22.25
C ILE A 107 -0.30 0.74 -21.60
N TYR A 108 0.86 0.10 -21.63
CA TYR A 108 1.06 -1.26 -21.14
C TYR A 108 2.12 -1.31 -20.05
N LEU A 109 1.86 -2.07 -18.99
CA LEU A 109 2.84 -2.36 -17.94
C LEU A 109 3.33 -3.79 -18.12
N GLY A 110 4.54 -3.94 -18.63
CA GLY A 110 5.27 -5.19 -18.79
C GLY A 110 6.19 -5.53 -17.63
N GLY A 111 6.93 -6.63 -17.75
CA GLY A 111 7.98 -7.03 -16.81
C GLY A 111 9.37 -6.73 -17.35
N LEU A 112 10.25 -6.25 -16.47
CA LEU A 112 11.66 -6.03 -16.79
C LEU A 112 12.42 -7.37 -16.81
N GLY A 113 13.27 -7.56 -17.81
CA GLY A 113 14.14 -8.72 -17.98
C GLY A 113 14.89 -8.62 -19.31
N SER A 114 16.17 -9.01 -19.30
CA SER A 114 17.00 -8.96 -20.49
C SER A 114 16.52 -9.97 -21.55
N SER A 115 16.45 -9.54 -22.80
CA SER A 115 16.11 -10.40 -23.95
C SER A 115 17.18 -11.46 -24.25
N SER A 116 18.39 -11.32 -23.70
CA SER A 116 19.51 -12.25 -23.86
C SER A 116 19.41 -13.48 -22.96
N ASP A 117 18.59 -13.44 -21.90
CA ASP A 117 18.45 -14.52 -20.94
C ASP A 117 17.39 -15.54 -21.37
N GLN A 118 17.52 -16.79 -20.90
CA GLN A 118 16.43 -17.76 -20.95
C GLN A 118 15.33 -17.35 -19.95
N LEU A 119 14.51 -16.38 -20.35
CA LEU A 119 13.47 -15.82 -19.51
C LEU A 119 12.55 -16.89 -18.95
N SER A 120 12.06 -16.67 -17.72
CA SER A 120 10.98 -17.48 -17.16
C SER A 120 9.74 -17.42 -18.06
N THR A 121 8.93 -18.46 -18.02
CA THR A 121 7.65 -18.52 -18.74
C THR A 121 6.79 -17.28 -18.51
N HIS A 122 6.79 -16.77 -17.27
CA HIS A 122 6.05 -15.57 -16.88
C HIS A 122 6.60 -14.30 -17.57
N LEU A 123 7.91 -14.05 -17.53
CA LEU A 123 8.51 -12.87 -18.18
C LEU A 123 8.38 -12.92 -19.69
N ARG A 124 8.51 -14.12 -20.28
CA ARG A 124 8.30 -14.34 -21.72
C ARG A 124 6.86 -14.01 -22.14
N SER A 125 5.85 -14.49 -21.39
CA SER A 125 4.45 -14.13 -21.65
C SER A 125 4.23 -12.62 -21.59
N ARG A 126 4.86 -11.92 -20.64
CA ARG A 126 4.77 -10.45 -20.55
C ARG A 126 5.37 -9.73 -21.74
N GLN A 127 6.50 -10.21 -22.26
CA GLN A 127 7.12 -9.65 -23.48
C GLN A 127 6.26 -9.94 -24.72
N GLU A 128 5.74 -11.18 -24.86
CA GLU A 128 4.83 -11.56 -25.93
C GLU A 128 3.56 -10.69 -25.96
N VAL A 129 2.96 -10.42 -24.81
CA VAL A 129 1.84 -9.47 -24.69
C VAL A 129 2.22 -8.10 -25.25
N GLY A 130 3.39 -7.56 -24.88
CA GLY A 130 3.89 -6.31 -25.44
C GLY A 130 4.03 -6.34 -26.96
N GLU A 131 4.59 -7.42 -27.53
CA GLU A 131 4.73 -7.61 -28.97
C GLU A 131 3.37 -7.62 -29.67
N ILE A 132 2.39 -8.34 -29.14
CA ILE A 132 1.04 -8.40 -29.69
C ILE A 132 0.38 -7.01 -29.67
N LEU A 133 0.47 -6.27 -28.55
CA LEU A 133 -0.11 -4.93 -28.47
C LEU A 133 0.49 -3.98 -29.50
N ARG A 134 1.79 -4.10 -29.78
CA ARG A 134 2.51 -3.26 -30.76
C ARG A 134 2.24 -3.64 -32.22
N SER A 135 1.75 -4.87 -32.47
CA SER A 135 1.64 -5.40 -33.85
C SER A 135 0.50 -4.81 -34.69
N VAL A 136 -0.46 -4.09 -34.04
CA VAL A 136 -1.70 -3.66 -34.72
C VAL A 136 -1.67 -2.21 -35.24
N GLY A 137 -0.55 -1.50 -35.09
CA GLY A 137 -0.37 -0.15 -35.62
C GLY A 137 -0.92 0.97 -34.74
N VAL A 138 -1.51 0.66 -33.57
CA VAL A 138 -1.82 1.68 -32.54
C VAL A 138 -0.54 1.98 -31.76
N PRO A 139 -0.14 3.26 -31.55
CA PRO A 139 1.02 3.60 -30.75
C PRO A 139 0.93 3.05 -29.33
N VAL A 140 2.02 2.41 -28.85
CA VAL A 140 2.08 1.79 -27.51
C VAL A 140 3.21 2.40 -26.71
N ILE A 141 2.89 2.85 -25.49
CA ILE A 141 3.89 3.14 -24.45
C ILE A 141 3.96 1.91 -23.54
N GLU A 142 5.05 1.15 -23.65
CA GLU A 142 5.31 -0.02 -22.81
C GLU A 142 6.29 0.34 -21.70
N PHE A 143 5.84 0.28 -20.45
CA PHE A 143 6.73 0.34 -19.29
C PHE A 143 7.11 -1.08 -18.87
N ARG A 144 8.39 -1.35 -18.76
CA ARG A 144 8.94 -2.59 -18.19
C ARG A 144 9.44 -2.31 -16.79
N ALA A 145 8.77 -2.88 -15.80
CA ALA A 145 9.10 -2.67 -14.41
C ALA A 145 9.60 -3.95 -13.73
N SER A 146 10.48 -3.77 -12.76
CA SER A 146 10.93 -4.81 -11.83
C SER A 146 9.87 -5.00 -10.72
N VAL A 147 10.30 -5.36 -9.52
CA VAL A 147 9.45 -5.54 -8.34
C VAL A 147 8.79 -4.23 -7.94
N VAL A 148 7.47 -4.21 -7.84
CA VAL A 148 6.72 -3.05 -7.34
C VAL A 148 6.62 -3.13 -5.82
N ILE A 149 7.16 -2.12 -5.14
CA ILE A 149 7.07 -1.98 -3.68
C ILE A 149 5.87 -1.09 -3.34
N GLY A 150 4.92 -1.66 -2.59
CA GLY A 150 3.75 -0.94 -2.08
C GLY A 150 2.84 -1.86 -1.30
N SER A 151 2.10 -1.30 -0.35
CA SER A 151 1.14 -2.04 0.46
C SER A 151 0.02 -2.63 -0.41
N GLY A 152 -0.05 -3.95 -0.50
CA GLY A 152 -0.97 -4.68 -1.38
C GLY A 152 -0.33 -5.21 -2.67
N SER A 153 0.88 -4.79 -3.02
CA SER A 153 1.64 -5.41 -4.11
C SER A 153 1.98 -6.86 -3.77
N LEU A 154 1.68 -7.79 -4.67
CA LEU A 154 1.88 -9.21 -4.43
C LEU A 154 3.34 -9.56 -4.09
N SER A 155 4.30 -8.99 -4.80
CA SER A 155 5.73 -9.22 -4.57
C SER A 155 6.17 -8.70 -3.21
N PHE A 156 5.73 -7.51 -2.83
CA PHE A 156 6.05 -6.92 -1.52
C PHE A 156 5.37 -7.68 -0.37
N GLU A 157 4.11 -8.11 -0.56
CA GLU A 157 3.37 -8.90 0.41
C GLU A 157 4.02 -10.27 0.67
N MET A 158 4.62 -10.86 -0.36
CA MET A 158 5.37 -12.11 -0.22
C MET A 158 6.64 -11.89 0.63
N ILE A 159 7.42 -10.85 0.35
CA ILE A 159 8.60 -10.48 1.15
C ILE A 159 8.18 -10.26 2.60
N ARG A 160 7.13 -9.47 2.83
CA ARG A 160 6.58 -9.20 4.15
C ARG A 160 6.18 -10.47 4.89
N ALA A 161 5.40 -11.33 4.24
CA ALA A 161 4.90 -12.56 4.86
C ALA A 161 6.03 -13.51 5.28
N LEU A 162 7.08 -13.62 4.45
CA LEU A 162 8.26 -14.41 4.77
C LEU A 162 9.01 -13.83 5.98
N VAL A 163 9.30 -12.54 5.97
CA VAL A 163 10.09 -11.88 7.02
C VAL A 163 9.33 -11.84 8.35
N GLU A 164 8.03 -11.61 8.34
CA GLU A 164 7.24 -11.54 9.59
C GLU A 164 7.04 -12.91 10.24
N ARG A 165 6.92 -13.98 9.45
CA ARG A 165 6.63 -15.32 9.97
C ARG A 165 7.86 -16.12 10.35
N LEU A 166 8.99 -15.90 9.67
CA LEU A 166 10.17 -16.75 9.81
C LEU A 166 11.31 -16.01 10.54
N PRO A 167 11.65 -16.42 11.76
CA PRO A 167 12.83 -15.90 12.45
C PRO A 167 14.15 -16.36 11.78
N ILE A 168 14.15 -17.56 11.18
CA ILE A 168 15.25 -18.11 10.39
C ILE A 168 14.71 -18.41 9.00
N MET A 169 15.27 -17.77 7.99
CA MET A 169 14.90 -17.95 6.60
C MET A 169 15.98 -18.76 5.87
N ILE A 170 15.64 -19.96 5.45
CA ILE A 170 16.50 -20.76 4.58
C ILE A 170 16.20 -20.31 3.15
N ALA A 171 17.16 -19.65 2.51
CA ALA A 171 16.96 -18.97 1.24
C ALA A 171 17.74 -19.68 0.11
N PRO A 172 17.11 -19.95 -1.04
CA PRO A 172 17.80 -20.45 -2.23
C PRO A 172 18.72 -19.39 -2.85
N ARG A 173 19.58 -19.80 -3.81
CA ARG A 173 20.50 -18.89 -4.52
C ARG A 173 19.85 -17.68 -5.17
N TRP A 174 18.60 -17.78 -5.62
CA TRP A 174 17.89 -16.67 -6.27
C TRP A 174 17.69 -15.45 -5.35
N VAL A 175 17.80 -15.61 -4.04
CA VAL A 175 17.74 -14.48 -3.09
C VAL A 175 18.89 -13.49 -3.30
N SER A 176 19.97 -13.91 -3.94
CA SER A 176 21.12 -13.06 -4.29
C SER A 176 21.00 -12.38 -5.66
N VAL A 177 19.94 -12.66 -6.41
CA VAL A 177 19.72 -12.03 -7.73
C VAL A 177 19.33 -10.57 -7.55
N ASP A 178 19.91 -9.72 -8.38
CA ASP A 178 19.68 -8.28 -8.34
C ASP A 178 18.37 -7.90 -9.01
N ALA A 179 17.67 -6.97 -8.39
CA ALA A 179 16.49 -6.30 -8.88
C ALA A 179 16.65 -4.78 -8.70
N GLN A 180 15.90 -4.03 -9.47
CA GLN A 180 15.79 -2.58 -9.31
C GLN A 180 14.32 -2.22 -9.02
N PRO A 181 13.87 -2.44 -7.76
CA PRO A 181 12.47 -2.28 -7.41
C PRO A 181 12.01 -0.84 -7.52
N ILE A 182 10.74 -0.63 -7.87
CA ILE A 182 10.13 0.69 -7.98
C ILE A 182 9.01 0.86 -6.95
N ALA A 183 8.93 2.00 -6.27
CA ALA A 183 7.79 2.32 -5.42
C ALA A 183 6.53 2.54 -6.26
N ILE A 184 5.37 2.07 -5.77
CA ILE A 184 4.07 2.22 -6.45
C ILE A 184 3.78 3.67 -6.84
N ALA A 185 4.15 4.63 -6.00
CA ALA A 185 3.93 6.05 -6.28
C ALA A 185 4.60 6.52 -7.57
N TYR A 186 5.84 6.09 -7.82
CA TYR A 186 6.58 6.44 -9.04
C TYR A 186 6.11 5.64 -10.25
N LEU A 187 5.74 4.37 -10.08
CA LEU A 187 5.10 3.61 -11.15
C LEU A 187 3.82 4.30 -11.63
N LEU A 188 2.98 4.74 -10.70
CA LEU A 188 1.76 5.48 -11.04
C LEU A 188 2.06 6.84 -11.67
N ALA A 189 3.13 7.52 -11.25
CA ALA A 189 3.56 8.77 -11.88
C ALA A 189 3.95 8.56 -13.35
N TYR A 190 4.70 7.49 -13.68
CA TYR A 190 5.01 7.14 -15.07
C TYR A 190 3.75 6.82 -15.88
N LEU A 191 2.84 5.99 -15.34
CA LEU A 191 1.59 5.64 -16.01
C LEU A 191 0.70 6.87 -16.26
N LEU A 192 0.66 7.81 -15.31
CA LEU A 192 -0.10 9.05 -15.47
C LEU A 192 0.57 9.98 -16.49
N ALA A 193 1.89 10.15 -16.42
CA ALA A 193 2.65 11.01 -17.34
C ALA A 193 2.58 10.49 -18.79
N ALA A 194 2.38 9.18 -19.01
CA ALA A 194 2.17 8.60 -20.33
C ALA A 194 0.90 9.11 -21.03
N MET A 195 -0.06 9.67 -20.29
CA MET A 195 -1.27 10.26 -20.88
C MET A 195 -0.97 11.52 -21.69
N ASP A 196 0.00 12.29 -21.26
CA ASP A 196 0.38 13.58 -21.86
C ASP A 196 1.70 13.48 -22.66
N HIS A 197 2.37 12.31 -22.63
CA HIS A 197 3.63 12.11 -23.37
C HIS A 197 3.36 12.15 -24.88
N PRO A 198 4.09 12.96 -25.67
CA PRO A 198 3.99 12.95 -27.11
C PRO A 198 4.33 11.54 -27.64
N ILE A 199 3.47 10.99 -28.48
CA ILE A 199 3.68 9.64 -29.04
C ILE A 199 3.27 9.62 -30.50
N ASP A 200 4.27 9.53 -31.37
CA ASP A 200 4.08 9.33 -32.83
C ASP A 200 4.37 7.88 -33.23
N ALA A 201 5.05 7.15 -32.38
CA ALA A 201 5.44 5.76 -32.59
C ALA A 201 5.44 4.98 -31.26
N THR A 202 5.55 3.68 -31.35
CA THR A 202 5.68 2.80 -30.18
C THR A 202 7.00 3.03 -29.45
N GLU A 203 6.95 3.16 -28.12
CA GLU A 203 8.11 3.33 -27.25
C GLU A 203 8.09 2.32 -26.10
N ILE A 204 9.29 1.83 -25.76
CA ILE A 204 9.50 0.92 -24.63
C ILE A 204 10.42 1.62 -23.64
N PHE A 205 10.01 1.71 -22.38
CA PHE A 205 10.75 2.32 -21.30
C PHE A 205 10.98 1.34 -20.16
N GLU A 206 12.22 1.17 -19.78
CA GLU A 206 12.58 0.43 -18.58
C GLU A 206 12.49 1.37 -17.36
N ILE A 207 11.78 0.95 -16.33
CA ILE A 207 11.57 1.77 -15.11
C ILE A 207 11.92 0.99 -13.84
N GLY A 208 12.63 1.65 -12.94
CA GLY A 208 13.07 1.12 -11.65
C GLY A 208 13.25 2.24 -10.63
N GLY A 209 13.59 1.88 -9.39
CA GLY A 209 14.05 2.83 -8.36
C GLY A 209 15.46 3.34 -8.64
N SER A 210 15.98 4.20 -7.76
CA SER A 210 17.35 4.72 -7.88
C SER A 210 18.43 3.66 -7.61
N ASP A 211 18.11 2.59 -6.88
CA ASP A 211 19.07 1.63 -6.36
C ASP A 211 18.81 0.22 -6.87
N ARG A 212 19.90 -0.53 -7.04
CA ARG A 212 19.88 -1.98 -7.24
C ARG A 212 19.98 -2.68 -5.88
N VAL A 213 19.26 -3.77 -5.72
CA VAL A 213 19.27 -4.55 -4.48
C VAL A 213 18.87 -6.00 -4.75
N SER A 214 19.49 -6.95 -4.04
CA SER A 214 19.05 -8.35 -4.11
C SER A 214 17.75 -8.56 -3.32
N TYR A 215 17.00 -9.62 -3.65
CA TYR A 215 15.80 -9.98 -2.87
C TYR A 215 16.11 -10.20 -1.38
N GLY A 216 17.27 -10.78 -1.05
CA GLY A 216 17.74 -10.88 0.32
C GLY A 216 18.03 -9.52 0.96
N GLY A 217 18.50 -8.57 0.17
CA GLY A 217 18.65 -7.17 0.59
C GLY A 217 17.32 -6.53 0.95
N LEU A 218 16.28 -6.73 0.13
CA LEU A 218 14.92 -6.26 0.41
C LEU A 218 14.36 -6.87 1.70
N MET A 219 14.54 -8.19 1.89
CA MET A 219 14.10 -8.88 3.11
C MET A 219 14.81 -8.36 4.37
N ARG A 220 16.13 -8.16 4.31
CA ARG A 220 16.91 -7.61 5.43
C ARG A 220 16.49 -6.17 5.75
N GLU A 221 16.28 -5.34 4.74
CA GLU A 221 15.85 -3.96 4.93
C GLU A 221 14.44 -3.88 5.52
N TYR A 222 13.50 -4.70 5.03
CA TYR A 222 12.17 -4.80 5.63
C TYR A 222 12.25 -5.21 7.11
N ALA A 223 13.05 -6.25 7.43
CA ALA A 223 13.26 -6.70 8.80
C ALA A 223 13.82 -5.58 9.68
N ARG A 224 14.82 -4.84 9.18
CA ARG A 224 15.45 -3.71 9.89
C ARG A 224 14.43 -2.62 10.22
N GLN A 225 13.64 -2.19 9.25
CA GLN A 225 12.63 -1.14 9.44
C GLN A 225 11.49 -1.57 10.37
N ARG A 226 11.18 -2.86 10.41
CA ARG A 226 10.21 -3.45 11.34
C ARG A 226 10.80 -3.80 12.71
N GLY A 227 12.10 -3.56 12.94
CA GLY A 227 12.77 -3.92 14.19
C GLY A 227 12.83 -5.43 14.43
N LEU A 228 12.79 -6.26 13.38
CA LEU A 228 12.79 -7.71 13.45
C LEU A 228 14.20 -8.26 13.26
N LYS A 229 14.71 -9.04 14.22
CA LYS A 229 15.96 -9.78 14.06
C LYS A 229 15.70 -11.04 13.24
N ARG A 230 16.30 -11.15 12.05
CA ARG A 230 16.11 -12.27 11.12
C ARG A 230 17.45 -12.80 10.64
N LEU A 231 17.57 -14.11 10.65
CA LEU A 231 18.74 -14.81 10.09
C LEU A 231 18.37 -15.35 8.71
N VAL A 232 19.11 -14.93 7.69
CA VAL A 232 18.96 -15.44 6.31
C VAL A 232 20.13 -16.35 6.02
N ILE A 233 19.86 -17.63 5.84
CA ILE A 233 20.88 -18.67 5.52
C ILE A 233 20.68 -19.04 4.06
N SER A 234 21.68 -18.73 3.23
CA SER A 234 21.66 -19.11 1.82
C SER A 234 22.14 -20.56 1.66
N VAL A 235 21.28 -21.40 1.03
CA VAL A 235 21.57 -22.82 0.84
C VAL A 235 21.65 -23.13 -0.66
N PRO A 236 22.76 -23.68 -1.15
CA PRO A 236 22.99 -23.88 -2.60
C PRO A 236 22.13 -24.99 -3.23
N PHE A 237 21.56 -25.90 -2.44
CA PHE A 237 20.93 -27.14 -2.94
C PHE A 237 19.38 -27.12 -2.93
N LEU A 238 18.74 -26.01 -2.57
CA LEU A 238 17.27 -25.93 -2.62
C LEU A 238 16.78 -25.85 -4.06
N THR A 239 16.13 -26.93 -4.51
CA THR A 239 15.47 -26.95 -5.82
C THR A 239 14.23 -26.01 -5.82
N PRO A 240 13.80 -25.49 -6.98
CA PRO A 240 12.59 -24.68 -7.08
C PRO A 240 11.32 -25.36 -6.55
N ARG A 241 11.25 -26.70 -6.69
CA ARG A 241 10.13 -27.51 -6.17
C ARG A 241 10.08 -27.51 -4.63
N LEU A 242 11.24 -27.75 -3.98
CA LEU A 242 11.33 -27.70 -2.52
C LEU A 242 11.07 -26.28 -1.98
N SER A 243 11.60 -25.26 -2.66
CA SER A 243 11.34 -23.85 -2.31
C SER A 243 9.87 -23.48 -2.42
N SER A 244 9.15 -23.98 -3.44
CA SER A 244 7.73 -23.70 -3.64
C SER A 244 6.84 -24.46 -2.64
N LEU A 245 7.20 -25.69 -2.24
CA LEU A 245 6.51 -26.44 -1.19
C LEU A 245 6.68 -25.76 0.17
N TRP A 246 7.90 -25.32 0.47
CA TRP A 246 8.19 -24.60 1.71
C TRP A 246 7.47 -23.24 1.76
N LEU A 247 7.45 -22.49 0.64
CA LEU A 247 6.68 -21.25 0.54
C LEU A 247 5.19 -21.51 0.76
N GLY A 248 4.66 -22.63 0.24
CA GLY A 248 3.29 -23.06 0.43
C GLY A 248 2.94 -23.33 1.88
N LEU A 249 3.84 -23.92 2.63
CA LEU A 249 3.67 -24.17 4.07
C LEU A 249 3.63 -22.85 4.87
N VAL A 250 4.49 -21.90 4.51
CA VAL A 250 4.64 -20.63 5.22
C VAL A 250 3.62 -19.59 4.79
N THR A 251 3.20 -19.61 3.53
CA THR A 251 2.27 -18.63 2.94
C THR A 251 1.16 -19.29 2.12
N PRO A 252 0.19 -19.99 2.75
CA PRO A 252 -0.84 -20.75 2.04
C PRO A 252 -1.64 -19.95 1.00
N LEU A 253 -1.86 -18.66 1.26
CA LEU A 253 -2.59 -17.74 0.38
C LEU A 253 -1.86 -17.49 -0.97
N TYR A 254 -0.54 -17.70 -1.03
CA TYR A 254 0.27 -17.36 -2.18
C TYR A 254 0.81 -18.58 -2.95
N VAL A 255 0.42 -19.81 -2.59
CA VAL A 255 0.97 -21.05 -3.15
C VAL A 255 0.88 -21.10 -4.67
N ARG A 256 -0.28 -20.73 -5.25
CA ARG A 256 -0.52 -20.81 -6.68
C ARG A 256 0.24 -19.76 -7.50
N VAL A 257 0.36 -18.57 -6.93
CA VAL A 257 1.01 -17.42 -7.61
C VAL A 257 2.50 -17.36 -7.26
N GLY A 258 2.87 -17.78 -6.05
CA GLY A 258 4.23 -17.75 -5.54
C GLY A 258 5.22 -18.58 -6.37
N ARG A 259 4.79 -19.72 -6.93
CA ARG A 259 5.67 -20.53 -7.81
C ARG A 259 6.07 -19.76 -9.05
N LYS A 260 5.12 -19.12 -9.73
CA LYS A 260 5.37 -18.32 -10.95
C LYS A 260 6.25 -17.10 -10.66
N LEU A 261 6.05 -16.47 -9.49
CA LEU A 261 6.89 -15.37 -9.03
C LEU A 261 8.32 -15.82 -8.72
N ILE A 262 8.52 -16.96 -8.04
CA ILE A 262 9.85 -17.50 -7.73
C ILE A 262 10.62 -17.80 -9.03
N ASP A 263 9.97 -18.33 -10.06
CA ASP A 263 10.61 -18.59 -11.34
C ASP A 263 11.06 -17.28 -12.02
N SER A 264 10.33 -16.19 -11.85
CA SER A 264 10.70 -14.87 -12.38
C SER A 264 11.83 -14.19 -11.59
N ILE A 265 11.90 -14.40 -10.28
CA ILE A 265 12.91 -13.83 -9.38
C ILE A 265 14.33 -14.37 -9.70
N ARG A 266 14.46 -15.48 -10.41
CA ARG A 266 15.76 -16.08 -10.80
C ARG A 266 16.51 -15.28 -11.86
N HIS A 267 15.85 -14.33 -12.50
CA HIS A 267 16.42 -13.45 -13.52
C HIS A 267 16.66 -12.06 -12.94
N SER A 268 17.77 -11.46 -13.33
CA SER A 268 18.06 -10.07 -12.99
C SER A 268 17.00 -9.15 -13.62
N THR A 269 16.46 -8.23 -12.82
CA THR A 269 15.47 -7.26 -13.26
C THR A 269 15.95 -5.85 -12.96
N VAL A 270 17.04 -5.48 -13.64
CA VAL A 270 17.74 -4.21 -13.49
C VAL A 270 17.53 -3.38 -14.75
N VAL A 271 17.36 -2.08 -14.61
CA VAL A 271 17.24 -1.12 -15.70
C VAL A 271 18.57 -1.05 -16.46
N GLU A 272 18.55 -1.36 -17.74
CA GLU A 272 19.68 -1.23 -18.66
C GLU A 272 19.57 0.06 -19.48
N ASP A 273 18.35 0.48 -19.82
CA ASP A 273 18.06 1.71 -20.55
C ASP A 273 17.37 2.76 -19.66
N PRO A 274 18.09 3.78 -19.18
CA PRO A 274 17.54 4.78 -18.26
C PRO A 274 16.76 5.92 -18.95
N ARG A 275 16.42 5.82 -20.25
CA ARG A 275 15.73 6.89 -21.03
C ARG A 275 14.46 7.42 -20.35
N ALA A 276 13.75 6.56 -19.61
CA ALA A 276 12.54 6.96 -18.90
C ALA A 276 12.77 8.16 -17.94
N LEU A 277 13.94 8.23 -17.29
CA LEU A 277 14.27 9.32 -16.38
C LEU A 277 14.26 10.70 -17.08
N THR A 278 14.76 10.74 -18.31
CA THR A 278 14.83 11.96 -19.11
C THR A 278 13.51 12.25 -19.81
N ALA A 279 12.90 11.23 -20.43
CA ALA A 279 11.66 11.35 -21.18
C ALA A 279 10.49 11.87 -20.33
N PHE A 280 10.41 11.46 -19.07
CA PHE A 280 9.33 11.84 -18.17
C PHE A 280 9.74 12.82 -17.06
N GLY A 281 11.02 13.10 -16.89
CA GLY A 281 11.51 13.97 -15.81
C GLY A 281 11.28 13.42 -14.39
N ILE A 282 10.96 12.12 -14.26
CA ILE A 282 10.64 11.47 -13.00
C ILE A 282 11.93 10.88 -12.41
N ARG A 283 12.19 11.14 -11.13
CA ARG A 283 13.33 10.60 -10.38
C ARG A 283 12.84 9.73 -9.23
N PRO A 284 12.76 8.40 -9.42
CA PRO A 284 12.29 7.47 -8.40
C PRO A 284 13.20 7.44 -7.18
N CYS A 285 12.62 7.21 -6.00
CA CYS A 285 13.36 7.03 -4.76
C CYS A 285 14.03 5.64 -4.68
N GLY A 286 14.89 5.46 -3.68
CA GLY A 286 15.55 4.20 -3.38
C GLY A 286 14.62 3.19 -2.70
N PHE A 287 15.05 1.93 -2.68
CA PHE A 287 14.24 0.82 -2.11
C PHE A 287 13.98 1.01 -0.60
N ARG A 288 14.87 1.68 0.13
CA ARG A 288 14.68 1.93 1.58
C ARG A 288 13.49 2.83 1.85
N GLU A 289 13.39 3.91 1.10
CA GLU A 289 12.27 4.85 1.17
C GLU A 289 10.98 4.22 0.67
N ALA A 290 11.07 3.44 -0.41
CA ALA A 290 9.93 2.70 -0.95
C ALA A 290 9.34 1.71 0.08
N ILE A 291 10.19 0.95 0.79
CA ILE A 291 9.78 0.04 1.87
C ILE A 291 9.16 0.83 3.03
N SER A 292 9.78 1.93 3.45
CA SER A 292 9.23 2.80 4.51
C SER A 292 7.84 3.31 4.16
N ALA A 293 7.66 3.83 2.95
CA ALA A 293 6.36 4.29 2.47
C ALA A 293 5.32 3.16 2.44
N ALA A 294 5.71 1.96 1.99
CA ALA A 294 4.81 0.81 1.94
C ALA A 294 4.40 0.31 3.33
N ILE A 295 5.33 0.31 4.31
CA ILE A 295 5.02 -0.03 5.71
C ILE A 295 4.05 0.99 6.31
N ASN A 296 4.29 2.28 6.10
CA ASN A 296 3.45 3.36 6.64
C ASN A 296 2.04 3.39 6.01
N ALA A 297 1.93 3.00 4.74
CA ALA A 297 0.64 2.90 4.05
C ALA A 297 -0.17 1.65 4.44
N ASP A 298 0.45 0.66 5.08
CA ASP A 298 -0.21 -0.60 5.42
C ASP A 298 -1.04 -0.49 6.71
N LYS A 299 -2.32 -0.15 6.55
CA LYS A 299 -3.29 -0.09 7.67
C LYS A 299 -3.88 -1.45 8.06
N ARG A 300 -3.64 -2.53 7.32
CA ARG A 300 -4.27 -3.85 7.54
C ARG A 300 -3.83 -4.55 8.82
N HIS A 301 -2.66 -4.19 9.35
CA HIS A 301 -2.16 -4.73 10.62
C HIS A 301 -2.51 -3.87 11.82
N LEU A 302 -2.97 -2.65 11.60
CA LEU A 302 -3.43 -1.79 12.66
C LEU A 302 -4.62 -2.44 13.37
N LYS A 303 -4.41 -2.75 14.65
CA LYS A 303 -5.49 -3.08 15.57
C LYS A 303 -6.05 -1.77 16.06
N THR A 304 -7.33 -1.55 15.85
CA THR A 304 -7.98 -0.29 16.21
C THR A 304 -9.11 -0.54 17.20
N ASP A 305 -9.22 0.34 18.19
CA ASP A 305 -10.37 0.50 19.06
C ASP A 305 -10.86 1.94 18.92
N SER A 306 -11.99 2.13 18.25
CA SER A 306 -12.56 3.45 17.98
C SER A 306 -13.89 3.62 18.69
N ARG A 307 -14.05 4.77 19.37
CA ARG A 307 -15.23 5.13 20.14
C ARG A 307 -15.65 6.54 19.82
N MET A 308 -16.94 6.84 19.99
CA MET A 308 -17.45 8.18 19.76
C MET A 308 -18.47 8.55 20.83
N ILE A 309 -18.55 9.85 21.10
CA ILE A 309 -19.58 10.44 21.96
C ILE A 309 -20.07 11.75 21.35
N ARG A 310 -21.37 12.01 21.46
CA ARG A 310 -21.96 13.27 21.05
C ARG A 310 -22.06 14.21 22.23
N VAL A 311 -21.69 15.47 22.03
CA VAL A 311 -21.79 16.56 23.00
C VAL A 311 -22.52 17.75 22.39
N ASN A 312 -23.32 18.47 23.19
CA ASN A 312 -24.02 19.66 22.75
C ASN A 312 -23.12 20.89 22.97
N ALA A 313 -22.07 21.00 22.20
CA ALA A 313 -21.09 22.08 22.31
C ALA A 313 -20.48 22.36 20.95
N SER A 314 -19.94 23.56 20.77
CA SER A 314 -19.16 23.89 19.58
C SER A 314 -17.94 23.00 19.42
N ARG A 315 -17.36 22.94 18.21
CA ARG A 315 -16.11 22.19 17.97
C ARG A 315 -14.97 22.67 18.88
N ALA A 316 -14.83 23.97 19.06
CA ALA A 316 -13.78 24.56 19.90
C ALA A 316 -13.94 24.15 21.37
N ASP A 317 -15.16 24.21 21.92
CA ASP A 317 -15.44 23.82 23.31
C ASP A 317 -15.28 22.31 23.51
N ALA A 318 -15.69 21.51 22.53
CA ALA A 318 -15.53 20.05 22.55
C ALA A 318 -14.04 19.64 22.49
N PHE A 319 -13.20 20.40 21.78
CA PHE A 319 -11.77 20.14 21.65
C PHE A 319 -10.95 20.70 22.84
N ALA A 320 -11.44 21.68 23.57
CA ALA A 320 -10.72 22.33 24.67
C ALA A 320 -10.20 21.35 25.75
N PRO A 321 -10.99 20.37 26.27
CA PRO A 321 -10.46 19.36 27.19
C PRO A 321 -9.40 18.46 26.54
N ILE A 322 -9.50 18.17 25.25
CA ILE A 322 -8.54 17.31 24.52
C ILE A 322 -7.16 17.98 24.50
N ARG A 323 -7.10 19.29 24.35
CA ARG A 323 -5.84 20.06 24.45
C ARG A 323 -5.20 19.98 25.84
N GLN A 324 -5.93 19.69 26.88
CA GLN A 324 -5.46 19.62 28.26
C GLN A 324 -5.13 18.20 28.74
N ILE A 325 -5.20 17.19 27.89
CA ILE A 325 -4.90 15.79 28.23
C ILE A 325 -3.47 15.62 28.72
N GLY A 326 -3.31 14.81 29.78
CA GLY A 326 -2.01 14.44 30.36
C GLY A 326 -1.43 15.47 31.31
N GLY A 327 -0.21 15.25 31.78
CA GLY A 327 0.46 16.09 32.77
C GLY A 327 -0.36 16.26 34.05
N ALA A 328 -0.50 17.53 34.55
CA ALA A 328 -1.26 17.84 35.76
C ALA A 328 -2.77 17.55 35.66
N SER A 329 -3.35 17.68 34.44
CA SER A 329 -4.78 17.42 34.20
C SER A 329 -5.11 15.91 34.14
N GLY A 330 -4.10 15.07 33.95
CA GLY A 330 -4.24 13.63 33.83
C GLY A 330 -5.02 13.19 32.56
N TRP A 331 -5.43 11.94 32.55
CA TRP A 331 -6.12 11.28 31.42
C TRP A 331 -7.63 11.21 31.61
N PHE A 332 -8.16 11.99 32.55
CA PHE A 332 -9.57 12.16 32.92
C PHE A 332 -10.27 10.89 33.42
N TYR A 333 -9.63 9.73 33.37
CA TYR A 333 -10.14 8.49 33.92
C TYR A 333 -9.00 7.52 34.24
N ALA A 334 -9.15 6.79 35.36
CA ALA A 334 -8.25 5.72 35.78
C ALA A 334 -6.75 6.12 35.79
N ASN A 335 -6.42 7.32 36.27
CA ASN A 335 -5.04 7.85 36.24
C ASN A 335 -4.03 6.92 36.89
N TRP A 336 -4.44 6.11 37.90
CA TRP A 336 -3.59 5.11 38.52
C TRP A 336 -3.12 4.02 37.58
N LEU A 337 -3.95 3.63 36.56
CA LEU A 337 -3.54 2.67 35.54
C LEU A 337 -2.48 3.26 34.61
N TRP A 338 -2.60 4.54 34.28
CA TRP A 338 -1.58 5.24 33.49
C TRP A 338 -0.26 5.34 34.26
N GLN A 339 -0.30 5.61 35.56
CA GLN A 339 0.87 5.62 36.45
C GLN A 339 1.51 4.23 36.54
N LEU A 340 0.71 3.17 36.75
CA LEU A 340 1.17 1.79 36.78
C LEU A 340 1.84 1.42 35.43
N ARG A 341 1.23 1.82 34.34
CA ARG A 341 1.78 1.62 32.99
C ARG A 341 3.14 2.30 32.83
N GLY A 342 3.26 3.55 33.26
CA GLY A 342 4.53 4.27 33.22
C GLY A 342 5.63 3.64 34.08
N TRP A 343 5.25 3.09 35.23
CA TRP A 343 6.18 2.36 36.09
C TRP A 343 6.67 1.06 35.45
N MET A 344 5.75 0.28 34.84
CA MET A 344 6.09 -0.92 34.08
C MET A 344 7.03 -0.61 32.88
N ASP A 345 6.79 0.51 32.19
CA ASP A 345 7.62 0.96 31.09
C ASP A 345 9.04 1.29 31.55
N LYS A 346 9.20 1.95 32.70
CA LYS A 346 10.52 2.20 33.31
C LYS A 346 11.25 0.91 33.66
N LEU A 347 10.56 -0.09 34.21
CA LEU A 347 11.15 -1.39 34.48
C LEU A 347 11.64 -2.09 33.19
N ALA A 348 10.95 -1.90 32.08
CA ALA A 348 11.36 -2.37 30.78
C ALA A 348 12.47 -1.51 30.12
N GLY A 349 12.95 -0.46 30.84
CA GLY A 349 13.94 0.51 30.34
C GLY A 349 13.38 1.46 29.30
N GLY A 350 12.09 1.76 29.34
CA GLY A 350 11.41 2.80 28.56
C GLY A 350 11.43 4.17 29.25
N VAL A 351 10.75 5.16 28.65
CA VAL A 351 10.73 6.56 29.11
C VAL A 351 9.87 6.79 30.37
N GLY A 352 8.93 5.90 30.67
CA GLY A 352 7.98 6.05 31.76
C GLY A 352 7.02 7.24 31.56
N MET A 353 6.54 7.80 32.68
CA MET A 353 5.75 9.06 32.66
C MET A 353 6.72 10.24 32.60
N SER A 354 6.87 10.84 31.44
CA SER A 354 7.69 12.03 31.23
C SER A 354 6.87 13.29 31.54
N ARG A 355 7.48 14.32 32.16
CA ARG A 355 6.84 15.62 32.47
C ARG A 355 7.23 16.69 31.43
N GLY A 356 7.22 16.33 30.16
CA GLY A 356 7.75 17.18 29.08
C GLY A 356 6.75 18.13 28.43
N ARG A 357 5.64 18.52 29.10
CA ARG A 357 4.69 19.48 28.51
C ARG A 357 5.22 20.90 28.59
N HIS A 358 5.27 21.62 27.48
CA HIS A 358 5.79 22.98 27.39
C HIS A 358 4.79 24.01 27.97
N ASP A 359 3.49 23.84 27.67
CA ASP A 359 2.40 24.71 28.12
C ASP A 359 1.24 23.84 28.66
N PRO A 360 0.68 24.17 29.87
CA PRO A 360 -0.45 23.43 30.47
C PRO A 360 -1.72 23.43 29.60
N ASP A 361 -1.96 24.50 28.86
CA ASP A 361 -3.21 24.74 28.12
C ASP A 361 -3.13 24.54 26.64
N SER A 362 -1.92 24.42 26.07
CA SER A 362 -1.71 24.22 24.63
C SER A 362 -0.81 23.01 24.34
N LEU A 363 -0.94 22.48 23.13
CA LEU A 363 -0.09 21.42 22.59
C LEU A 363 0.46 21.84 21.23
N CYS A 364 1.74 21.54 21.01
CA CYS A 364 2.41 21.72 19.74
C CYS A 364 2.96 20.39 19.25
N VAL A 365 3.18 20.28 17.92
CA VAL A 365 3.86 19.12 17.33
C VAL A 365 5.24 18.98 17.94
N GLY A 366 5.57 17.77 18.41
CA GLY A 366 6.81 17.45 19.08
C GLY A 366 6.74 17.44 20.61
N ASP A 367 5.70 18.04 21.21
CA ASP A 367 5.51 18.02 22.66
C ASP A 367 5.37 16.59 23.20
N VAL A 368 5.90 16.36 24.39
CA VAL A 368 5.77 15.10 25.12
C VAL A 368 4.71 15.24 26.18
N VAL A 369 3.73 14.37 26.15
CA VAL A 369 2.62 14.29 27.10
C VAL A 369 2.71 12.92 27.79
N ASP A 370 3.29 12.88 28.98
CA ASP A 370 3.58 11.66 29.72
C ASP A 370 4.46 10.70 28.90
N CYS A 371 3.91 9.60 28.38
CA CYS A 371 4.58 8.62 27.55
C CYS A 371 4.23 8.72 26.05
N TRP A 372 3.63 9.83 25.66
CA TRP A 372 3.16 10.09 24.30
C TRP A 372 3.82 11.34 23.72
N ARG A 373 4.09 11.33 22.42
CA ARG A 373 4.54 12.50 21.66
C ARG A 373 3.45 12.98 20.72
N VAL A 374 3.24 14.28 20.66
CA VAL A 374 2.33 14.91 19.70
C VAL A 374 2.93 14.80 18.28
N GLU A 375 2.31 14.01 17.42
CA GLU A 375 2.72 13.84 16.02
C GLU A 375 2.01 14.84 15.11
N ALA A 376 0.72 15.12 15.36
CA ALA A 376 -0.06 16.09 14.61
C ALA A 376 -1.12 16.72 15.51
N ILE A 377 -1.38 18.00 15.26
CA ILE A 377 -2.47 18.74 15.89
C ILE A 377 -3.04 19.74 14.88
N GLU A 378 -4.36 19.74 14.75
CA GLU A 378 -5.14 20.74 14.01
C GLU A 378 -6.09 21.39 15.03
N PRO A 379 -6.00 22.69 15.28
CA PRO A 379 -6.83 23.37 16.28
C PRO A 379 -8.32 23.06 16.08
N ASP A 380 -9.01 22.76 17.17
CA ASP A 380 -10.43 22.49 17.23
C ASP A 380 -10.95 21.33 16.37
N HIS A 381 -10.04 20.51 15.83
CA HIS A 381 -10.39 19.41 14.92
C HIS A 381 -9.69 18.09 15.27
N PHE A 382 -8.36 18.06 15.36
CA PHE A 382 -7.61 16.82 15.39
C PHE A 382 -6.40 16.87 16.32
N LEU A 383 -6.16 15.78 17.04
CA LEU A 383 -4.93 15.53 17.81
C LEU A 383 -4.49 14.09 17.61
N ARG A 384 -3.23 13.89 17.27
CA ARG A 384 -2.61 12.56 17.18
C ARG A 384 -1.39 12.47 18.08
N LEU A 385 -1.40 11.46 18.95
CA LEU A 385 -0.35 11.11 19.87
C LEU A 385 0.28 9.77 19.46
N VAL A 386 1.60 9.67 19.51
CA VAL A 386 2.36 8.44 19.26
C VAL A 386 3.08 8.01 20.52
N ALA A 387 2.98 6.74 20.87
CA ALA A 387 3.60 6.20 22.08
C ALA A 387 5.13 6.15 21.97
N GLU A 388 5.81 6.67 22.98
CA GLU A 388 7.27 6.55 23.17
C GLU A 388 7.65 5.40 24.12
N MET A 389 6.68 4.75 24.74
CA MET A 389 6.93 3.59 25.61
C MET A 389 7.46 2.38 24.82
N LYS A 390 8.21 1.54 25.50
CA LYS A 390 8.65 0.25 24.97
C LYS A 390 7.48 -0.71 24.83
N LEU A 391 7.00 -0.85 23.60
CA LEU A 391 5.92 -1.74 23.23
C LEU A 391 6.43 -2.80 22.25
N PRO A 392 5.84 -3.99 22.22
CA PRO A 392 6.10 -4.95 21.13
C PRO A 392 5.30 -4.55 19.86
N GLY A 393 5.37 -3.27 19.49
CA GLY A 393 4.66 -2.66 18.39
C GLY A 393 4.70 -1.13 18.46
N ARG A 394 3.97 -0.48 17.56
CA ARG A 394 3.78 0.97 17.55
C ARG A 394 2.34 1.29 17.92
N ALA A 395 2.13 2.22 18.84
CA ALA A 395 0.79 2.65 19.25
C ALA A 395 0.58 4.13 18.94
N SER A 396 -0.64 4.48 18.53
CA SER A 396 -1.10 5.86 18.42
C SER A 396 -2.49 6.02 19.04
N LEU A 397 -2.77 7.24 19.52
CA LEU A 397 -4.06 7.65 20.06
C LEU A 397 -4.49 8.92 19.34
N GLU A 398 -5.65 8.88 18.71
CA GLU A 398 -6.19 9.97 17.91
C GLU A 398 -7.51 10.48 18.52
N PHE A 399 -7.68 11.79 18.49
CA PHE A 399 -8.94 12.46 18.80
C PHE A 399 -9.33 13.31 17.61
N GLU A 400 -10.55 13.12 17.14
CA GLU A 400 -11.16 13.88 16.05
C GLU A 400 -12.48 14.47 16.53
N VAL A 401 -12.67 15.78 16.31
CA VAL A 401 -13.89 16.49 16.64
C VAL A 401 -14.53 16.99 15.35
N THR A 402 -15.75 16.54 15.12
CA THR A 402 -16.57 16.95 13.95
C THR A 402 -17.88 17.52 14.44
N GLY A 403 -18.44 18.51 13.75
CA GLY A 403 -19.69 19.15 14.14
C GLY A 403 -19.74 20.62 13.77
N ASP A 404 -20.74 21.32 14.31
CA ASP A 404 -21.00 22.74 14.09
C ASP A 404 -21.05 23.54 15.40
N SER A 405 -21.70 24.70 15.39
CA SER A 405 -21.85 25.57 16.56
C SER A 405 -22.82 25.03 17.63
N THR A 406 -23.65 24.02 17.27
CA THR A 406 -24.74 23.53 18.14
C THR A 406 -24.47 22.16 18.73
N GLY A 407 -23.64 21.36 18.07
CA GLY A 407 -23.32 20.03 18.54
C GLY A 407 -22.13 19.42 17.83
N SER A 408 -21.35 18.64 18.58
CA SER A 408 -20.13 17.99 18.08
C SER A 408 -20.11 16.51 18.41
N VAL A 409 -19.37 15.76 17.62
CA VAL A 409 -19.02 14.35 17.85
C VAL A 409 -17.53 14.27 18.10
N ILE A 410 -17.16 13.76 19.25
CA ILE A 410 -15.77 13.45 19.61
C ILE A 410 -15.53 11.98 19.31
N ARG A 411 -14.59 11.69 18.43
CA ARG A 411 -14.11 10.34 18.12
C ARG A 411 -12.73 10.14 18.70
N GLN A 412 -12.56 9.08 19.47
CA GLN A 412 -11.29 8.63 19.99
C GLN A 412 -10.92 7.30 19.35
N THR A 413 -9.73 7.20 18.75
CA THR A 413 -9.24 5.99 18.10
C THR A 413 -7.86 5.64 18.62
N ALA A 414 -7.76 4.49 19.29
CA ALA A 414 -6.48 3.88 19.64
C ALA A 414 -6.09 2.91 18.54
N SER A 415 -4.87 3.05 18.03
CA SER A 415 -4.32 2.17 16.99
C SER A 415 -3.04 1.53 17.46
N PHE A 416 -2.85 0.26 17.14
CA PHE A 416 -1.66 -0.51 17.48
C PHE A 416 -1.19 -1.34 16.29
N ASP A 417 0.06 -1.18 15.89
CA ASP A 417 0.74 -1.99 14.88
C ASP A 417 1.63 -3.03 15.56
N PRO A 418 1.15 -4.28 15.73
CA PRO A 418 1.86 -5.31 16.47
C PRO A 418 3.12 -5.79 15.75
N LEU A 419 4.23 -5.92 16.47
CA LEU A 419 5.46 -6.54 15.99
C LEU A 419 5.48 -8.03 16.33
N GLY A 420 5.33 -8.87 15.31
CA GLY A 420 5.38 -10.33 15.44
C GLY A 420 4.29 -10.92 16.35
N LEU A 421 4.57 -12.11 16.92
CA LEU A 421 3.62 -12.80 17.79
C LEU A 421 3.44 -12.09 19.14
N LEU A 422 4.54 -11.59 19.73
CA LEU A 422 4.49 -10.89 21.02
C LEU A 422 3.61 -9.64 20.96
N GLY A 423 3.66 -8.90 19.86
CA GLY A 423 2.78 -7.75 19.66
C GLY A 423 1.30 -8.12 19.60
N ARG A 424 0.98 -9.26 18.96
CA ARG A 424 -0.41 -9.76 18.92
C ARG A 424 -0.90 -10.20 20.29
N VAL A 425 -0.10 -10.98 21.00
CA VAL A 425 -0.42 -11.40 22.38
C VAL A 425 -0.63 -10.19 23.26
N TYR A 426 0.27 -9.21 23.20
CA TYR A 426 0.15 -7.95 23.95
C TYR A 426 -1.18 -7.24 23.66
N TRP A 427 -1.57 -7.06 22.38
CA TRP A 427 -2.82 -6.38 22.04
C TRP A 427 -4.03 -7.05 22.67
N TYR A 428 -4.14 -8.38 22.53
CA TYR A 428 -5.28 -9.12 23.08
C TYR A 428 -5.30 -9.14 24.61
N SER A 429 -4.13 -9.09 25.26
CA SER A 429 -4.05 -9.02 26.73
C SER A 429 -4.49 -7.66 27.28
N VAL A 430 -4.24 -6.56 26.53
CA VAL A 430 -4.62 -5.20 26.98
C VAL A 430 -6.01 -4.77 26.49
N LEU A 431 -6.61 -5.46 25.53
CA LEU A 431 -7.90 -5.11 24.94
C LEU A 431 -9.05 -4.97 25.96
N PRO A 432 -9.19 -5.84 27.01
CA PRO A 432 -10.21 -5.65 28.04
C PRO A 432 -10.02 -4.34 28.81
N PHE A 433 -8.77 -3.96 29.10
CA PHE A 433 -8.45 -2.71 29.78
C PHE A 433 -8.73 -1.49 28.90
N HIS A 434 -8.51 -1.60 27.58
CA HIS A 434 -8.87 -0.55 26.62
C HIS A 434 -10.37 -0.22 26.70
N HIS A 435 -11.23 -1.25 26.82
CA HIS A 435 -12.67 -1.02 26.92
C HIS A 435 -13.02 -0.16 28.13
N PHE A 436 -12.41 -0.44 29.26
CA PHE A 436 -12.66 0.29 30.50
C PHE A 436 -12.04 1.70 30.48
N VAL A 437 -10.74 1.81 30.18
CA VAL A 437 -9.98 3.06 30.23
C VAL A 437 -10.47 4.06 29.19
N PHE A 438 -10.62 3.65 27.94
CA PHE A 438 -10.97 4.58 26.85
C PHE A 438 -12.42 5.01 26.87
N SER A 439 -13.35 4.14 27.30
CA SER A 439 -14.73 4.57 27.51
C SER A 439 -14.83 5.60 28.64
N GLY A 440 -14.14 5.34 29.75
CA GLY A 440 -14.11 6.28 30.88
C GLY A 440 -13.45 7.60 30.53
N MET A 441 -12.36 7.58 29.76
CA MET A 441 -11.66 8.78 29.30
C MET A 441 -12.55 9.64 28.40
N LEU A 442 -13.24 9.02 27.44
CA LEU A 442 -14.15 9.72 26.54
C LEU A 442 -15.34 10.35 27.29
N LEU A 443 -15.89 9.64 28.27
CA LEU A 443 -16.91 10.18 29.18
C LEU A 443 -16.36 11.33 30.00
N GLY A 444 -15.14 11.22 30.55
CA GLY A 444 -14.47 12.27 31.30
C GLY A 444 -14.25 13.54 30.50
N ILE A 445 -13.93 13.41 29.19
CA ILE A 445 -13.85 14.54 28.26
C ILE A 445 -15.24 15.19 28.12
N ALA A 446 -16.28 14.39 27.86
CA ALA A 446 -17.64 14.89 27.67
C ALA A 446 -18.21 15.60 28.89
N VAL A 447 -17.91 15.13 30.11
CA VAL A 447 -18.29 15.82 31.37
C VAL A 447 -17.63 17.19 31.47
N ARG A 448 -16.33 17.29 31.10
CA ARG A 448 -15.61 18.59 31.15
C ARG A 448 -16.13 19.58 30.10
N VAL A 449 -16.60 19.12 28.98
CA VAL A 449 -17.29 19.96 27.97
C VAL A 449 -18.55 20.57 28.57
N ARG A 450 -19.34 19.80 29.35
CA ARG A 450 -20.58 20.28 29.98
C ARG A 450 -20.34 21.25 31.14
N ILE A 451 -19.25 21.11 31.90
CA ILE A 451 -18.95 21.98 33.05
C ILE A 451 -18.52 23.38 32.61
N LYS A 452 -18.02 23.55 31.41
CA LYS A 452 -17.63 24.84 30.84
C LYS A 452 -18.79 25.62 30.19
N GLN A 453 -19.96 25.03 30.05
CA GLN A 453 -21.22 25.69 29.68
C GLN A 453 -21.97 26.22 30.90
#